data_f51aa6c05dab97b4a2a4bf2f35651d65
#
_entry.id   f51aa6c05dab97b4a2a4bf2f35651d65
#
_cell.length_a   1.000
_cell.length_b   1.000
_cell.length_c   1.000
_cell.angle_alpha   90.00
_cell.angle_beta   90.00
_cell.angle_gamma   90.00
#
_symmetry.space_group_name_H-M   'P 1'
#
loop_
_entity.id
_entity.type
_entity.pdbx_description
1 polymer ?
#
loop_
_entity_poly.entity_id
_entity_poly.type
_entity_poly.pdbx_seq_one_letter_code
_entity_poly.pdbx_strand_id
1 'polypeptide(L)'
;TAETHLDPTLLISADEWKKIAVSKIDKPYILIFTANPAVSLVDFALKLSKEKNLPVYCINDAPHPVSHGINYIVAPTVEEFVGCFKNAEYVVTNSFHGTAFSVIFNKNLFVEFKNKSGRNIRSEGLLKSLGIDREIVDGNCNETEINWDIINAQLKTLGSKSKKYLSEIVNME
;
A
#
# COMPACT_ATOMS: atom_id res chain seq x y z
N THR A 1 23.34 18.64 3.07
CA THR A 1 21.91 18.28 3.25
C THR A 1 21.69 16.91 2.63
N ALA A 2 21.13 15.95 3.41
CA ALA A 2 20.83 14.63 2.88
C ALA A 2 19.72 14.75 1.80
N GLU A 3 19.90 14.08 0.66
CA GLU A 3 18.86 13.96 -0.35
C GLU A 3 17.94 12.77 -0.04
N THR A 4 16.65 12.93 -0.33
CA THR A 4 15.66 11.87 -0.18
C THR A 4 15.40 11.24 -1.54
N HIS A 5 15.47 9.91 -1.58
CA HIS A 5 15.21 9.10 -2.77
C HIS A 5 14.05 8.13 -2.52
N LEU A 6 13.42 7.67 -3.60
CA LEU A 6 12.37 6.66 -3.51
C LEU A 6 12.94 5.31 -3.04
N ASP A 7 12.11 4.58 -2.31
CA ASP A 7 12.39 3.17 -2.00
C ASP A 7 12.52 2.36 -3.31
N PRO A 8 13.44 1.39 -3.41
CA PRO A 8 13.64 0.57 -4.61
C PRO A 8 12.38 -0.07 -5.17
N THR A 9 11.41 -0.44 -4.31
CA THR A 9 10.10 -0.98 -4.72
C THR A 9 9.36 -0.03 -5.68
N LEU A 10 9.48 1.28 -5.48
CA LEU A 10 8.84 2.32 -6.30
C LEU A 10 9.62 2.64 -7.59
N LEU A 11 10.82 2.10 -7.77
CA LEU A 11 11.62 2.26 -8.99
C LEU A 11 11.26 1.26 -10.09
N ILE A 12 10.51 0.21 -9.74
CA ILE A 12 10.00 -0.80 -10.65
C ILE A 12 8.58 -0.38 -11.06
N SER A 13 8.29 -0.41 -12.36
CA SER A 13 6.99 0.01 -12.87
C SER A 13 5.87 -0.98 -12.50
N ALA A 14 4.63 -0.49 -12.49
CA ALA A 14 3.45 -1.34 -12.30
C ALA A 14 3.41 -2.50 -13.31
N ASP A 15 3.82 -2.26 -14.57
CA ASP A 15 3.80 -3.29 -15.61
C ASP A 15 4.86 -4.37 -15.37
N GLU A 16 6.02 -4.01 -14.84
CA GLU A 16 7.02 -5.01 -14.42
C GLU A 16 6.51 -5.83 -13.22
N TRP A 17 5.91 -5.19 -12.22
CA TRP A 17 5.31 -5.91 -11.10
C TRP A 17 4.15 -6.82 -11.52
N LYS A 18 3.34 -6.41 -12.52
CA LYS A 18 2.25 -7.24 -13.06
C LYS A 18 2.75 -8.56 -13.68
N LYS A 19 3.98 -8.60 -14.21
CA LYS A 19 4.53 -9.83 -14.84
C LYS A 19 4.72 -10.98 -13.85
N ILE A 20 5.00 -10.68 -12.60
CA ILE A 20 5.19 -11.69 -11.55
C ILE A 20 3.94 -11.89 -10.69
N ALA A 21 2.95 -11.02 -10.77
CA ALA A 21 1.77 -11.03 -9.90
C ALA A 21 0.88 -12.25 -10.17
N VAL A 22 0.67 -13.08 -9.16
CA VAL A 22 -0.25 -14.23 -9.18
C VAL A 22 -1.43 -13.95 -8.27
N SER A 23 -2.66 -13.98 -8.79
CA SER A 23 -3.87 -13.80 -7.99
C SER A 23 -4.68 -15.08 -7.89
N LYS A 24 -5.17 -15.34 -6.68
CA LYS A 24 -6.14 -16.42 -6.40
C LYS A 24 -7.56 -15.89 -6.16
N ILE A 25 -7.74 -14.57 -6.23
CA ILE A 25 -9.01 -13.91 -5.93
C ILE A 25 -9.44 -13.13 -7.18
N ASP A 26 -10.56 -13.53 -7.77
CA ASP A 26 -11.04 -12.98 -9.05
C ASP A 26 -12.12 -11.90 -8.88
N LYS A 27 -12.64 -11.72 -7.65
CA LYS A 27 -13.67 -10.72 -7.34
C LYS A 27 -13.04 -9.50 -6.68
N PRO A 28 -13.65 -8.30 -6.79
CA PRO A 28 -13.20 -7.12 -6.05
C PRO A 28 -13.25 -7.35 -4.54
N TYR A 29 -12.30 -6.79 -3.80
CA TYR A 29 -12.20 -6.94 -2.36
C TYR A 29 -11.43 -5.78 -1.71
N ILE A 30 -11.55 -5.70 -0.39
CA ILE A 30 -10.76 -4.84 0.47
C ILE A 30 -9.59 -5.66 1.00
N LEU A 31 -8.37 -5.18 0.81
CA LEU A 31 -7.14 -5.80 1.31
C LEU A 31 -6.68 -5.08 2.58
N ILE A 32 -6.49 -5.83 3.66
CA ILE A 32 -5.75 -5.39 4.84
C ILE A 32 -4.33 -5.93 4.76
N PHE A 33 -3.35 -5.04 4.90
CA PHE A 33 -1.96 -5.44 5.12
C PHE A 33 -1.33 -4.58 6.22
N THR A 34 -0.92 -5.20 7.31
CA THR A 34 -0.41 -4.50 8.49
C THR A 34 1.02 -4.93 8.83
N ALA A 35 1.88 -3.97 9.11
CA ALA A 35 3.21 -4.22 9.69
C ALA A 35 3.10 -4.55 11.20
N ASN A 36 2.07 -3.98 11.86
CA ASN A 36 1.74 -4.26 13.25
C ASN A 36 0.23 -4.41 13.38
N PRO A 37 -0.28 -5.41 14.10
CA PRO A 37 -1.70 -5.59 14.33
C PRO A 37 -2.35 -4.31 14.90
N ALA A 38 -3.43 -3.84 14.27
CA ALA A 38 -4.17 -2.67 14.71
C ALA A 38 -5.67 -2.95 14.62
N VAL A 39 -6.35 -2.89 15.76
CA VAL A 39 -7.81 -3.10 15.83
C VAL A 39 -8.52 -2.00 15.05
N SER A 40 -8.06 -0.76 15.14
CA SER A 40 -8.58 0.40 14.40
C SER A 40 -8.65 0.18 12.88
N LEU A 41 -7.62 -0.44 12.31
CA LEU A 41 -7.58 -0.77 10.86
C LEU A 41 -8.60 -1.84 10.49
N VAL A 42 -8.74 -2.86 11.35
CA VAL A 42 -9.73 -3.92 11.15
C VAL A 42 -11.14 -3.35 11.20
N ASP A 43 -11.44 -2.55 12.22
CA ASP A 43 -12.75 -1.91 12.38
C ASP A 43 -13.07 -1.00 11.20
N PHE A 44 -12.09 -0.19 10.74
CA PHE A 44 -12.25 0.63 9.55
C PHE A 44 -12.54 -0.21 8.30
N ALA A 45 -11.79 -1.28 8.06
CA ALA A 45 -11.99 -2.15 6.91
C ALA A 45 -13.34 -2.87 6.95
N LEU A 46 -13.81 -3.30 8.12
CA LEU A 46 -15.13 -3.92 8.29
C LEU A 46 -16.27 -2.91 8.09
N LYS A 47 -16.10 -1.64 8.49
CA LYS A 47 -17.04 -0.55 8.19
C LYS A 47 -17.10 -0.33 6.68
N LEU A 48 -15.94 -0.17 6.02
CA LEU A 48 -15.84 0.01 4.58
C LEU A 48 -16.44 -1.18 3.81
N SER A 49 -16.25 -2.41 4.30
CA SER A 49 -16.83 -3.63 3.73
C SER A 49 -18.37 -3.58 3.68
N LYS A 50 -18.99 -3.11 4.73
CA LYS A 50 -20.45 -2.94 4.78
C LYS A 50 -20.92 -1.86 3.80
N GLU A 51 -20.21 -0.75 3.72
CA GLU A 51 -20.55 0.38 2.84
C GLU A 51 -20.39 0.05 1.35
N LYS A 52 -19.32 -0.65 1.00
CA LYS A 52 -19.01 -1.00 -0.41
C LYS A 52 -19.54 -2.37 -0.82
N ASN A 53 -20.09 -3.15 0.10
CA ASN A 53 -20.53 -4.54 -0.11
C ASN A 53 -19.44 -5.44 -0.70
N LEU A 54 -18.23 -5.35 -0.14
CA LEU A 54 -17.05 -6.09 -0.60
C LEU A 54 -16.49 -6.98 0.52
N PRO A 55 -15.99 -8.20 0.20
CA PRO A 55 -15.32 -9.04 1.17
C PRO A 55 -13.99 -8.43 1.60
N VAL A 56 -13.57 -8.74 2.83
CA VAL A 56 -12.28 -8.33 3.39
C VAL A 56 -11.32 -9.50 3.37
N TYR A 57 -10.11 -9.27 2.86
CA TYR A 57 -8.98 -10.17 2.94
C TYR A 57 -7.85 -9.52 3.73
N CYS A 58 -7.16 -10.31 4.54
CA CYS A 58 -6.02 -9.84 5.33
C CYS A 58 -4.80 -10.73 5.07
N ILE A 59 -3.70 -10.11 4.63
CA ILE A 59 -2.41 -10.81 4.56
C ILE A 59 -1.85 -10.92 5.97
N ASN A 60 -1.49 -12.14 6.38
CA ASN A 60 -0.95 -12.42 7.69
C ASN A 60 0.15 -13.49 7.63
N ASP A 61 1.21 -13.31 8.41
CA ASP A 61 2.35 -14.23 8.46
C ASP A 61 2.11 -15.42 9.41
N ALA A 62 1.14 -15.32 10.30
CA ALA A 62 0.85 -16.35 11.29
C ALA A 62 -0.66 -16.51 11.50
N PRO A 63 -1.13 -17.69 11.88
CA PRO A 63 -2.52 -17.88 12.28
C PRO A 63 -2.79 -17.08 13.56
N HIS A 64 -3.53 -16.00 13.44
CA HIS A 64 -4.05 -15.23 14.57
C HIS A 64 -5.49 -15.62 14.86
N PRO A 65 -6.02 -15.29 16.07
CA PRO A 65 -7.44 -15.47 16.33
C PRO A 65 -8.24 -14.82 15.19
N VAL A 66 -9.09 -15.61 14.58
CA VAL A 66 -9.88 -15.22 13.41
C VAL A 66 -10.88 -14.13 13.82
N SER A 67 -10.77 -12.95 13.27
CA SER A 67 -11.84 -11.95 13.37
C SER A 67 -12.97 -12.32 12.41
N HIS A 68 -14.21 -12.32 12.91
CA HIS A 68 -15.38 -12.60 12.08
C HIS A 68 -15.46 -11.61 10.90
N GLY A 69 -15.73 -12.12 9.71
CA GLY A 69 -15.87 -11.32 8.49
C GLY A 69 -14.58 -11.02 7.73
N ILE A 70 -13.46 -11.63 8.13
CA ILE A 70 -12.17 -11.49 7.44
C ILE A 70 -11.71 -12.84 6.88
N ASN A 71 -11.29 -12.85 5.61
CA ASN A 71 -10.62 -13.97 4.97
C ASN A 71 -9.10 -13.78 5.09
N TYR A 72 -8.40 -14.76 5.62
CA TYR A 72 -6.96 -14.66 5.83
C TYR A 72 -6.17 -15.31 4.69
N ILE A 73 -5.14 -14.61 4.20
CA ILE A 73 -4.14 -15.09 3.25
C ILE A 73 -2.88 -15.30 4.07
N VAL A 74 -2.56 -16.57 4.34
CA VAL A 74 -1.44 -16.94 5.22
C VAL A 74 -0.21 -17.22 4.40
N ALA A 75 0.92 -16.59 4.78
CA ALA A 75 2.24 -16.79 4.17
C ALA A 75 2.22 -16.82 2.63
N PRO A 76 1.70 -15.77 1.95
CA PRO A 76 1.71 -15.73 0.50
C PRO A 76 3.14 -15.73 -0.04
N THR A 77 3.37 -16.32 -1.21
CA THR A 77 4.63 -16.10 -1.94
C THR A 77 4.76 -14.63 -2.35
N VAL A 78 5.93 -14.22 -2.84
CA VAL A 78 6.12 -12.84 -3.33
C VAL A 78 5.15 -12.52 -4.47
N GLU A 79 4.96 -13.45 -5.38
CA GLU A 79 4.05 -13.31 -6.53
C GLU A 79 2.59 -13.19 -6.09
N GLU A 80 2.17 -13.99 -5.11
CA GLU A 80 0.84 -13.93 -4.52
C GLU A 80 0.63 -12.63 -3.74
N PHE A 81 1.65 -12.17 -2.98
CA PHE A 81 1.62 -10.91 -2.28
C PHE A 81 1.38 -9.74 -3.25
N VAL A 82 2.16 -9.67 -4.33
CA VAL A 82 2.00 -8.65 -5.38
C VAL A 82 0.62 -8.76 -6.04
N GLY A 83 0.16 -9.98 -6.31
CA GLY A 83 -1.15 -10.27 -6.85
C GLY A 83 -2.30 -9.77 -5.98
N CYS A 84 -2.16 -9.86 -4.64
CA CYS A 84 -3.14 -9.31 -3.71
C CYS A 84 -3.30 -7.80 -3.86
N PHE A 85 -2.21 -7.05 -4.00
CA PHE A 85 -2.32 -5.60 -4.21
C PHE A 85 -2.85 -5.26 -5.60
N LYS A 86 -2.38 -5.96 -6.64
CA LYS A 86 -2.82 -5.74 -8.02
C LYS A 86 -4.34 -5.85 -8.17
N ASN A 87 -4.98 -6.82 -7.50
CA ASN A 87 -6.40 -7.12 -7.69
C ASN A 87 -7.33 -6.52 -6.64
N ALA A 88 -6.80 -5.97 -5.53
CA ALA A 88 -7.61 -5.27 -4.54
C ALA A 88 -8.32 -4.05 -5.16
N GLU A 89 -9.56 -3.80 -4.74
CA GLU A 89 -10.29 -2.55 -5.02
C GLU A 89 -9.88 -1.45 -4.06
N TYR A 90 -9.80 -1.80 -2.77
CA TYR A 90 -9.39 -0.93 -1.67
C TYR A 90 -8.25 -1.57 -0.89
N VAL A 91 -7.35 -0.76 -0.37
CA VAL A 91 -6.26 -1.21 0.52
C VAL A 91 -6.30 -0.41 1.80
N VAL A 92 -6.30 -1.10 2.93
CA VAL A 92 -6.25 -0.54 4.29
C VAL A 92 -4.95 -1.00 4.94
N THR A 93 -4.06 -0.08 5.30
CA THR A 93 -2.71 -0.46 5.71
C THR A 93 -2.09 0.50 6.73
N ASN A 94 -1.16 0.00 7.55
CA ASN A 94 -0.20 0.79 8.31
C ASN A 94 1.25 0.44 7.93
N SER A 95 1.43 -0.31 6.84
CA SER A 95 2.73 -0.70 6.32
C SER A 95 3.20 0.25 5.22
N PHE A 96 4.49 0.59 5.23
CA PHE A 96 5.09 1.34 4.12
C PHE A 96 4.97 0.60 2.78
N HIS A 97 5.26 -0.70 2.75
CA HIS A 97 5.13 -1.47 1.50
C HIS A 97 3.67 -1.61 1.07
N GLY A 98 2.72 -1.69 2.02
CA GLY A 98 1.30 -1.61 1.70
C GLY A 98 0.93 -0.31 1.01
N THR A 99 1.45 0.82 1.52
CA THR A 99 1.28 2.14 0.89
C THR A 99 1.95 2.18 -0.50
N ALA A 100 3.19 1.70 -0.61
CA ALA A 100 3.94 1.72 -1.87
C ALA A 100 3.25 0.91 -2.99
N PHE A 101 2.84 -0.34 -2.72
CA PHE A 101 2.12 -1.16 -3.70
C PHE A 101 0.74 -0.59 -4.05
N SER A 102 0.07 0.07 -3.10
CA SER A 102 -1.19 0.76 -3.38
C SER A 102 -0.99 1.92 -4.37
N VAL A 103 0.08 2.69 -4.21
CA VAL A 103 0.45 3.75 -5.15
C VAL A 103 0.84 3.17 -6.51
N ILE A 104 1.70 2.13 -6.55
CA ILE A 104 2.13 1.48 -7.79
C ILE A 104 0.94 0.97 -8.62
N PHE A 105 -0.07 0.38 -7.97
CA PHE A 105 -1.23 -0.19 -8.66
C PHE A 105 -2.46 0.72 -8.68
N ASN A 106 -2.32 2.00 -8.32
CA ASN A 106 -3.38 3.01 -8.37
C ASN A 106 -4.63 2.59 -7.56
N LYS A 107 -4.42 2.12 -6.34
CA LYS A 107 -5.51 1.60 -5.50
C LYS A 107 -6.15 2.69 -4.64
N ASN A 108 -7.45 2.52 -4.37
CA ASN A 108 -8.11 3.29 -3.32
C ASN A 108 -7.51 2.88 -1.98
N LEU A 109 -6.56 3.67 -1.47
CA LEU A 109 -5.83 3.34 -0.25
C LEU A 109 -6.29 4.18 0.93
N PHE A 110 -6.21 3.58 2.11
CA PHE A 110 -6.43 4.21 3.41
C PHE A 110 -5.28 3.82 4.33
N VAL A 111 -4.61 4.78 4.94
CA VAL A 111 -3.37 4.54 5.67
C VAL A 111 -3.46 5.05 7.10
N GLU A 112 -3.16 4.21 8.06
CA GLU A 112 -2.95 4.63 9.44
C GLU A 112 -1.47 4.92 9.66
N PHE A 113 -1.11 6.19 9.90
CA PHE A 113 0.29 6.55 10.16
C PHE A 113 0.71 6.32 11.61
N LYS A 114 -0.23 6.48 12.55
CA LYS A 114 0.03 6.31 13.97
C LYS A 114 -0.17 4.85 14.38
N ASN A 115 0.85 4.23 14.95
CA ASN A 115 0.78 2.87 15.51
C ASN A 115 1.46 2.82 16.87
N LYS A 116 1.44 1.64 17.53
CA LYS A 116 2.04 1.43 18.87
C LYS A 116 3.55 1.72 18.94
N SER A 117 4.26 1.60 17.84
CA SER A 117 5.71 1.86 17.74
C SER A 117 6.06 3.28 17.31
N GLY A 118 5.06 4.14 17.08
CA GLY A 118 5.23 5.52 16.65
C GLY A 118 4.50 5.85 15.35
N ARG A 119 4.93 6.92 14.67
CA ARG A 119 4.34 7.35 13.40
C ARG A 119 5.10 6.75 12.22
N ASN A 120 4.39 6.24 11.22
CA ASN A 120 4.98 5.72 10.00
C ASN A 120 5.42 6.87 9.06
N ILE A 121 6.55 7.48 9.39
CA ILE A 121 7.12 8.64 8.69
C ILE A 121 7.36 8.33 7.19
N ARG A 122 7.69 7.09 6.84
CA ARG A 122 7.95 6.71 5.45
C ARG A 122 6.67 6.76 4.60
N SER A 123 5.57 6.18 5.09
CA SER A 123 4.27 6.24 4.41
C SER A 123 3.75 7.66 4.33
N GLU A 124 3.81 8.39 5.43
CA GLU A 124 3.41 9.81 5.49
C GLU A 124 4.21 10.65 4.50
N GLY A 125 5.54 10.53 4.49
CA GLY A 125 6.42 11.25 3.59
C GLY A 125 6.15 10.95 2.12
N LEU A 126 5.91 9.67 1.78
CA LEU A 126 5.55 9.27 0.41
C LEU A 126 4.22 9.92 -0.03
N LEU A 127 3.16 9.73 0.74
CA LEU A 127 1.84 10.26 0.37
C LEU A 127 1.85 11.78 0.32
N LYS A 128 2.52 12.44 1.25
CA LYS A 128 2.68 13.91 1.27
C LYS A 128 3.44 14.42 0.03
N SER A 129 4.51 13.72 -0.39
CA SER A 129 5.27 14.09 -1.59
C SER A 129 4.47 13.92 -2.89
N LEU A 130 3.44 13.09 -2.86
CA LEU A 130 2.52 12.86 -3.97
C LEU A 130 1.22 13.66 -3.87
N GLY A 131 1.01 14.42 -2.79
CA GLY A 131 -0.22 15.18 -2.56
C GLY A 131 -1.45 14.30 -2.27
N ILE A 132 -1.24 13.10 -1.73
CA ILE A 132 -2.31 12.17 -1.38
C ILE A 132 -2.67 12.32 0.09
N ASP A 133 -3.91 12.69 0.38
CA ASP A 133 -4.46 12.76 1.74
C ASP A 133 -5.38 11.56 2.00
N ARG A 134 -4.84 10.54 2.64
CA ARG A 134 -5.53 9.25 2.90
C ARG A 134 -5.20 8.69 4.29
N GLU A 135 -4.92 9.58 5.25
CA GLU A 135 -4.72 9.18 6.64
C GLU A 135 -6.05 8.78 7.29
N ILE A 136 -6.06 7.63 7.96
CA ILE A 136 -7.15 7.22 8.84
C ILE A 136 -6.94 7.90 10.20
N VAL A 137 -7.87 8.77 10.59
CA VAL A 137 -7.86 9.44 11.89
C VAL A 137 -9.19 9.15 12.60
N ASP A 138 -9.12 8.57 13.79
CA ASP A 138 -10.29 8.23 14.61
C ASP A 138 -11.38 7.46 13.84
N GLY A 139 -10.96 6.51 13.00
CA GLY A 139 -11.85 5.67 12.20
C GLY A 139 -12.51 6.37 11.01
N ASN A 140 -12.03 7.56 10.62
CA ASN A 140 -12.48 8.32 9.45
C ASN A 140 -11.30 8.59 8.51
N CYS A 141 -11.60 8.78 7.24
CA CYS A 141 -10.62 9.15 6.23
C CYS A 141 -11.24 10.09 5.18
N ASN A 142 -10.40 10.93 4.59
CA ASN A 142 -10.79 11.71 3.42
C ASN A 142 -10.91 10.78 2.20
N GLU A 143 -12.07 10.75 1.55
CA GLU A 143 -12.35 9.93 0.36
C GLU A 143 -12.32 10.75 -0.95
N THR A 144 -11.69 11.93 -0.96
CA THR A 144 -11.52 12.71 -2.18
C THR A 144 -10.89 11.86 -3.27
N GLU A 145 -11.41 11.95 -4.48
CA GLU A 145 -10.89 11.19 -5.63
C GLU A 145 -9.41 11.49 -5.88
N ILE A 146 -8.61 10.43 -6.09
CA ILE A 146 -7.18 10.54 -6.39
C ILE A 146 -7.02 10.63 -7.91
N ASN A 147 -6.41 11.72 -8.39
CA ASN A 147 -6.03 11.83 -9.80
C ASN A 147 -4.75 11.06 -10.07
N TRP A 148 -4.91 9.80 -10.46
CA TRP A 148 -3.79 8.89 -10.70
C TRP A 148 -2.88 9.30 -11.86
N ASP A 149 -3.36 10.04 -12.85
CA ASP A 149 -2.51 10.52 -13.95
C ASP A 149 -1.47 11.51 -13.43
N ILE A 150 -1.88 12.44 -12.57
CA ILE A 150 -0.97 13.40 -11.90
C ILE A 150 0.00 12.65 -11.00
N ILE A 151 -0.50 11.73 -10.17
CA ILE A 151 0.34 10.95 -9.24
C ILE A 151 1.38 10.13 -9.98
N ASN A 152 0.99 9.44 -11.04
CA ASN A 152 1.89 8.63 -11.86
C ASN A 152 2.99 9.48 -12.53
N ALA A 153 2.64 10.69 -13.00
CA ALA A 153 3.63 11.62 -13.56
C ALA A 153 4.64 12.10 -12.50
N GLN A 154 4.17 12.41 -11.29
CA GLN A 154 5.04 12.78 -10.17
C GLN A 154 5.94 11.61 -9.75
N LEU A 155 5.38 10.40 -9.61
CA LEU A 155 6.13 9.20 -9.25
C LEU A 155 7.23 8.90 -10.29
N LYS A 156 6.92 9.04 -11.58
CA LYS A 156 7.90 8.89 -12.66
C LYS A 156 9.05 9.90 -12.54
N THR A 157 8.75 11.15 -12.22
CA THR A 157 9.75 12.22 -12.02
C THR A 157 10.67 11.90 -10.84
N LEU A 158 10.11 11.55 -9.70
CA LEU A 158 10.84 11.16 -8.50
C LEU A 158 11.68 9.89 -8.73
N GLY A 159 11.13 8.91 -9.44
CA GLY A 159 11.83 7.70 -9.83
C GLY A 159 13.02 7.95 -10.75
N SER A 160 12.88 8.85 -11.72
CA SER A 160 13.97 9.22 -12.61
C SER A 160 15.12 9.89 -11.86
N LYS A 161 14.82 10.78 -10.90
CA LYS A 161 15.83 11.39 -10.01
C LYS A 161 16.57 10.31 -9.21
N SER A 162 15.85 9.37 -8.61
CA SER A 162 16.44 8.31 -7.80
C SER A 162 17.30 7.34 -8.63
N LYS A 163 16.85 6.98 -9.84
CA LYS A 163 17.63 6.13 -10.77
C LYS A 163 18.92 6.82 -11.24
N LYS A 164 18.83 8.12 -11.52
CA LYS A 164 20.03 8.91 -11.89
C LYS A 164 21.05 8.89 -10.76
N TYR A 165 20.63 9.14 -9.53
CA TYR A 165 21.52 9.10 -8.35
C TYR A 165 22.18 7.72 -8.19
N LEU A 166 21.42 6.63 -8.33
CA LEU A 166 21.97 5.28 -8.25
C LEU A 166 23.00 5.00 -9.34
N SER A 167 22.74 5.45 -10.59
CA SER A 167 23.68 5.27 -11.69
C SER A 167 24.98 6.07 -11.50
N GLU A 168 24.89 7.24 -10.88
CA GLU A 168 26.07 8.05 -10.56
C GLU A 168 26.96 7.35 -9.52
N ILE A 169 26.36 6.75 -8.47
CA ILE A 169 27.12 6.01 -7.45
C ILE A 169 27.80 4.79 -8.05
N VAL A 170 27.08 3.99 -8.86
CA VAL A 170 27.64 2.76 -9.48
C VAL A 170 28.79 3.08 -10.43
N ASN A 171 28.78 4.24 -11.09
CA ASN A 171 29.85 4.65 -12.01
C ASN A 171 31.01 5.39 -11.31
N MET A 172 30.98 5.55 -9.98
CA MET A 172 32.07 6.15 -9.19
C MET A 172 33.10 5.11 -8.69
N GLU A 173 32.86 3.81 -8.94
CA GLU A 173 33.81 2.71 -8.70
C GLU A 173 34.63 2.42 -9.97
#